data_96a88470d51a5e4ee716c24cd45042c6
#
_entry.id   96a88470d51a5e4ee716c24cd45042c6
#
_cell.length_a   1.000
_cell.length_b   1.000
_cell.length_c   1.000
_cell.angle_alpha   90.00
_cell.angle_beta   90.00
_cell.angle_gamma   90.00
#
_symmetry.space_group_name_H-M   'P 1'
#
loop_
_entity.id
_entity.type
_entity.pdbx_description
1 polymer ?
#
loop_
_entity_poly.entity_id
_entity_poly.type
_entity_poly.pdbx_seq_one_letter_code
_entity_poly.pdbx_strand_id
1 'polypeptide(L)'
;MKINDNMNIFSIRKKILLASKLMGVILVVSYVFSTRLSLNPDISFVIWLIFVAVLICGIDFWMAKFITKPVSELNDAAGRMAALDFSQPCGVTGYDEFGELSRSLNLMAESLQEAFSKLEHANRKLEQDVEQKKRLLIERKELVDNLSHEMKTPLGVIRAYAEGLQDETDDAKKQNYYEVIITETERMSSLITTLLDLSALENGAAQLRSERFDFVEFLETIAGRLLIDSPDVCFDLQYELLEHPVYVNTDKSRMEQVLNNLIVNAKRNVRPGGVLKLFLKERDGMLEFSIYNQGQLIPQENLSKIWIKFYRDKNTKYSGSGLGLAIVAQILSMQHLAYGAANQKDGVIFYFSIPSVK
;
A
#
# COMPACT_ATOMS: atom_id res chain seq x y z
N MET A 1 -23.78 2.94 -52.60
CA MET A 1 -24.18 3.89 -51.56
C MET A 1 -25.51 4.55 -51.94
N LYS A 2 -26.57 3.77 -52.21
CA LYS A 2 -27.92 4.23 -52.56
C LYS A 2 -29.06 3.34 -52.03
N ILE A 3 -28.81 2.60 -50.94
CA ILE A 3 -29.82 1.72 -50.33
C ILE A 3 -30.37 2.33 -49.02
N ASN A 4 -29.77 3.42 -48.50
CA ASN A 4 -30.10 3.94 -47.16
C ASN A 4 -31.25 4.96 -47.12
N ASP A 5 -31.69 5.52 -48.25
CA ASP A 5 -32.76 6.54 -48.27
C ASP A 5 -34.19 5.97 -48.24
N ASN A 6 -34.36 4.68 -48.52
CA ASN A 6 -35.68 4.05 -48.46
C ASN A 6 -36.09 3.51 -47.10
N MET A 7 -35.20 3.48 -46.13
CA MET A 7 -35.51 2.96 -44.78
C MET A 7 -36.06 4.01 -43.80
N ASN A 8 -35.96 5.29 -44.13
CA ASN A 8 -36.58 6.38 -43.37
C ASN A 8 -38.11 6.50 -43.52
N ILE A 9 -38.74 5.59 -44.30
CA ILE A 9 -40.18 5.48 -44.45
C ILE A 9 -40.88 4.93 -43.20
N PHE A 10 -40.13 4.44 -42.21
CA PHE A 10 -40.69 3.71 -41.08
C PHE A 10 -40.62 4.45 -39.73
N SER A 11 -40.67 5.80 -39.73
CA SER A 11 -41.00 6.54 -38.51
C SER A 11 -42.32 6.03 -37.95
N ILE A 12 -42.34 5.85 -36.59
CA ILE A 12 -43.54 5.38 -35.87
C ILE A 12 -44.76 6.19 -36.27
N ARG A 13 -44.61 7.50 -36.37
CA ARG A 13 -45.68 8.42 -36.84
C ARG A 13 -46.18 8.04 -38.26
N LYS A 14 -45.27 7.72 -39.19
CA LYS A 14 -45.65 7.31 -40.56
C LYS A 14 -46.31 5.94 -40.56
N LYS A 15 -45.83 4.98 -39.76
CA LYS A 15 -46.44 3.65 -39.60
C LYS A 15 -47.86 3.76 -39.07
N ILE A 16 -48.11 4.56 -38.04
CA ILE A 16 -49.44 4.78 -37.45
C ILE A 16 -50.38 5.48 -38.47
N LEU A 17 -49.92 6.54 -39.14
CA LEU A 17 -50.69 7.25 -40.12
C LEU A 17 -51.04 6.37 -41.35
N LEU A 18 -50.12 5.55 -41.81
CA LEU A 18 -50.35 4.61 -42.90
C LEU A 18 -51.37 3.53 -42.48
N ALA A 19 -51.18 2.95 -41.31
CA ALA A 19 -52.10 1.94 -40.77
C ALA A 19 -53.52 2.52 -40.59
N SER A 20 -53.64 3.72 -40.01
CA SER A 20 -54.95 4.43 -39.86
C SER A 20 -55.63 4.72 -41.17
N LYS A 21 -54.92 5.23 -42.20
CA LYS A 21 -55.49 5.49 -43.52
C LYS A 21 -55.87 4.18 -44.21
N LEU A 22 -55.03 3.16 -44.19
CA LEU A 22 -55.32 1.85 -44.77
C LEU A 22 -56.59 1.24 -44.15
N MET A 23 -56.65 1.31 -42.76
CA MET A 23 -57.86 0.85 -42.08
C MET A 23 -59.11 1.58 -42.46
N GLY A 24 -59.05 2.91 -42.55
CA GLY A 24 -60.19 3.69 -42.99
C GLY A 24 -60.67 3.29 -44.45
N VAL A 25 -59.73 3.08 -45.36
CA VAL A 25 -60.04 2.60 -46.71
C VAL A 25 -60.64 1.18 -46.67
N ILE A 26 -60.09 0.27 -45.95
CA ILE A 26 -60.56 -1.10 -45.77
C ILE A 26 -61.97 -1.12 -45.20
N LEU A 27 -62.26 -0.33 -44.18
CA LEU A 27 -63.62 -0.20 -43.62
C LEU A 27 -64.64 0.30 -44.62
N VAL A 28 -64.32 1.35 -45.34
CA VAL A 28 -65.19 1.90 -46.35
C VAL A 28 -65.45 0.89 -47.51
N VAL A 29 -64.38 0.29 -48.03
CA VAL A 29 -64.49 -0.69 -49.13
C VAL A 29 -65.28 -1.94 -48.67
N SER A 30 -65.01 -2.43 -47.41
CA SER A 30 -65.75 -3.59 -46.89
C SER A 30 -67.23 -3.30 -46.67
N TYR A 31 -67.60 -2.10 -46.28
CA TYR A 31 -69.01 -1.68 -46.17
C TYR A 31 -69.68 -1.64 -47.52
N VAL A 32 -69.09 -0.98 -48.54
CA VAL A 32 -69.63 -0.91 -49.90
C VAL A 32 -69.75 -2.31 -50.53
N PHE A 33 -68.80 -3.18 -50.27
CA PHE A 33 -68.82 -4.57 -50.74
C PHE A 33 -69.95 -5.35 -50.06
N SER A 34 -70.14 -5.21 -48.75
CA SER A 34 -71.23 -5.85 -48.02
C SER A 34 -72.61 -5.47 -48.52
N THR A 35 -72.83 -4.22 -48.88
CA THR A 35 -74.12 -3.73 -49.42
C THR A 35 -74.39 -4.18 -50.87
N ARG A 36 -73.36 -4.68 -51.57
CA ARG A 36 -73.50 -5.19 -52.96
C ARG A 36 -73.69 -6.71 -53.04
N LEU A 37 -73.55 -7.42 -51.97
CA LEU A 37 -73.78 -8.85 -51.87
C LEU A 37 -75.28 -9.13 -52.00
N SER A 38 -75.67 -10.05 -52.93
CA SER A 38 -77.06 -10.46 -53.16
C SER A 38 -77.66 -11.31 -52.01
N LEU A 39 -77.25 -11.06 -50.76
CA LEU A 39 -77.69 -11.75 -49.54
C LEU A 39 -78.75 -10.92 -48.84
N ASN A 40 -79.51 -11.60 -47.94
CA ASN A 40 -80.43 -10.89 -47.06
C ASN A 40 -79.70 -9.75 -46.33
N PRO A 41 -80.24 -8.50 -46.34
CA PRO A 41 -79.51 -7.37 -45.68
C PRO A 41 -79.01 -7.60 -44.25
N ASP A 42 -79.82 -8.32 -43.48
CA ASP A 42 -79.47 -8.63 -42.10
C ASP A 42 -78.26 -9.55 -42.02
N ILE A 43 -78.16 -10.52 -42.87
CA ILE A 43 -77.02 -11.47 -42.96
C ILE A 43 -75.74 -10.74 -43.44
N SER A 44 -75.82 -9.88 -44.39
CA SER A 44 -74.71 -9.07 -44.88
C SER A 44 -74.17 -8.14 -43.84
N PHE A 45 -75.04 -7.54 -43.00
CA PHE A 45 -74.65 -6.69 -41.87
C PHE A 45 -73.92 -7.49 -40.80
N VAL A 46 -74.41 -8.67 -40.43
CA VAL A 46 -73.75 -9.55 -39.48
C VAL A 46 -72.35 -9.97 -39.95
N ILE A 47 -72.19 -10.36 -41.21
CA ILE A 47 -70.88 -10.72 -41.78
C ILE A 47 -69.91 -9.55 -41.70
N TRP A 48 -70.38 -8.33 -42.06
CA TRP A 48 -69.56 -7.12 -41.98
C TRP A 48 -69.15 -6.81 -40.55
N LEU A 49 -70.04 -6.98 -39.58
CA LEU A 49 -69.75 -6.74 -38.18
C LEU A 49 -68.66 -7.73 -37.65
N ILE A 50 -68.72 -9.01 -38.08
CA ILE A 50 -67.68 -10.00 -37.75
C ILE A 50 -66.35 -9.61 -38.38
N PHE A 51 -66.36 -9.15 -39.64
CA PHE A 51 -65.16 -8.68 -40.31
C PHE A 51 -64.50 -7.50 -39.60
N VAL A 52 -65.32 -6.51 -39.19
CA VAL A 52 -64.81 -5.37 -38.39
C VAL A 52 -64.24 -5.79 -37.09
N ALA A 53 -64.85 -6.73 -36.33
CA ALA A 53 -64.35 -7.26 -35.11
C ALA A 53 -62.97 -7.96 -35.29
N VAL A 54 -62.83 -8.78 -36.34
CA VAL A 54 -61.54 -9.40 -36.66
C VAL A 54 -60.47 -8.37 -37.03
N LEU A 55 -60.87 -7.32 -37.79
CA LEU A 55 -59.96 -6.23 -38.14
C LEU A 55 -59.44 -5.47 -36.91
N ILE A 56 -60.33 -5.17 -35.96
CA ILE A 56 -59.98 -4.52 -34.68
C ILE A 56 -58.98 -5.40 -33.90
N CYS A 57 -59.27 -6.69 -33.70
CA CYS A 57 -58.37 -7.61 -33.06
C CYS A 57 -56.99 -7.69 -33.73
N GLY A 58 -56.95 -7.66 -35.05
CA GLY A 58 -55.71 -7.65 -35.82
C GLY A 58 -54.87 -6.38 -35.58
N ILE A 59 -55.55 -5.25 -35.45
CA ILE A 59 -54.90 -3.95 -35.15
C ILE A 59 -54.39 -3.91 -33.73
N ASP A 60 -55.19 -4.37 -32.78
CA ASP A 60 -54.75 -4.45 -31.36
C ASP A 60 -53.51 -5.34 -31.21
N PHE A 61 -53.49 -6.49 -31.86
CA PHE A 61 -52.34 -7.37 -31.90
C PHE A 61 -51.10 -6.69 -32.54
N TRP A 62 -51.31 -5.97 -33.65
CA TRP A 62 -50.23 -5.23 -34.29
C TRP A 62 -49.71 -4.09 -33.42
N MET A 63 -50.60 -3.31 -32.82
CA MET A 63 -50.22 -2.25 -31.87
C MET A 63 -49.46 -2.81 -30.64
N ALA A 64 -49.96 -3.91 -30.07
CA ALA A 64 -49.28 -4.55 -28.95
C ALA A 64 -47.85 -4.97 -29.30
N LYS A 65 -47.63 -5.52 -30.47
CA LYS A 65 -46.30 -6.02 -30.92
C LYS A 65 -45.34 -4.88 -31.29
N PHE A 66 -45.82 -3.86 -32.00
CA PHE A 66 -44.95 -2.85 -32.62
C PHE A 66 -44.86 -1.53 -31.84
N ILE A 67 -45.74 -1.31 -30.86
CA ILE A 67 -45.74 -0.07 -30.07
C ILE A 67 -45.65 -0.42 -28.57
N THR A 68 -46.59 -1.19 -28.02
CA THR A 68 -46.70 -1.39 -26.58
C THR A 68 -45.48 -2.17 -26.04
N LYS A 69 -45.09 -3.25 -26.70
CA LYS A 69 -43.94 -4.07 -26.27
C LYS A 69 -42.61 -3.30 -26.29
N PRO A 70 -42.18 -2.59 -27.35
CA PRO A 70 -40.97 -1.77 -27.33
C PRO A 70 -40.99 -0.68 -26.28
N VAL A 71 -42.14 -0.02 -26.04
CA VAL A 71 -42.27 1.00 -24.97
C VAL A 71 -42.07 0.38 -23.58
N SER A 72 -42.66 -0.78 -23.34
CA SER A 72 -42.48 -1.50 -22.06
C SER A 72 -41.03 -1.89 -21.86
N GLU A 73 -40.36 -2.44 -22.87
CA GLU A 73 -38.92 -2.85 -22.78
C GLU A 73 -38.00 -1.64 -22.52
N LEU A 74 -38.28 -0.48 -23.16
CA LEU A 74 -37.55 0.76 -22.89
C LEU A 74 -37.76 1.28 -21.47
N ASN A 75 -39.02 1.24 -20.98
CA ASN A 75 -39.38 1.65 -19.65
C ASN A 75 -38.71 0.74 -18.59
N ASP A 76 -38.73 -0.56 -18.82
CA ASP A 76 -38.08 -1.55 -17.92
C ASP A 76 -36.54 -1.36 -17.89
N ALA A 77 -35.94 -1.07 -19.06
CA ALA A 77 -34.53 -0.75 -19.15
C ALA A 77 -34.18 0.55 -18.38
N ALA A 78 -34.97 1.60 -18.56
CA ALA A 78 -34.82 2.86 -17.83
C ALA A 78 -34.99 2.67 -16.31
N GLY A 79 -35.95 1.83 -15.90
CA GLY A 79 -36.15 1.47 -14.50
C GLY A 79 -34.96 0.75 -13.86
N ARG A 80 -34.36 -0.22 -14.56
CA ARG A 80 -33.11 -0.88 -14.11
C ARG A 80 -31.94 0.11 -14.00
N MET A 81 -31.76 0.98 -14.99
CA MET A 81 -30.72 2.00 -14.96
C MET A 81 -30.89 2.97 -13.78
N ALA A 82 -32.14 3.35 -13.47
CA ALA A 82 -32.44 4.16 -12.29
C ALA A 82 -32.12 3.47 -10.97
N ALA A 83 -32.18 2.12 -10.95
CA ALA A 83 -31.74 1.30 -9.81
C ALA A 83 -30.22 0.96 -9.85
N LEU A 84 -29.43 1.60 -10.73
CA LEU A 84 -28.02 1.36 -10.96
C LEU A 84 -27.68 -0.07 -11.40
N ASP A 85 -28.65 -0.76 -12.00
CA ASP A 85 -28.45 -2.08 -12.60
C ASP A 85 -28.21 -1.92 -14.12
N PHE A 86 -26.95 -2.01 -14.51
CA PHE A 86 -26.47 -1.94 -15.88
C PHE A 86 -26.14 -3.32 -16.47
N SER A 87 -26.58 -4.40 -15.85
CA SER A 87 -26.21 -5.78 -16.23
C SER A 87 -26.73 -6.20 -17.58
N GLN A 88 -27.85 -5.62 -18.04
CA GLN A 88 -28.48 -5.96 -19.30
C GLN A 88 -28.77 -4.72 -20.14
N PRO A 89 -28.33 -4.67 -21.40
CA PRO A 89 -28.66 -3.57 -22.30
C PRO A 89 -30.15 -3.62 -22.65
N CYS A 90 -30.67 -2.47 -23.09
CA CYS A 90 -32.00 -2.41 -23.70
C CYS A 90 -32.00 -3.19 -25.00
N GLY A 91 -32.88 -4.19 -25.10
CA GLY A 91 -32.96 -5.12 -26.25
C GLY A 91 -33.77 -4.62 -27.46
N VAL A 92 -34.34 -3.43 -27.39
CA VAL A 92 -35.14 -2.87 -28.53
C VAL A 92 -34.21 -2.57 -29.69
N THR A 93 -34.37 -3.33 -30.76
CA THR A 93 -33.61 -3.18 -32.02
C THR A 93 -34.53 -2.67 -33.12
N GLY A 94 -34.09 -1.66 -33.85
CA GLY A 94 -34.85 -1.10 -34.97
C GLY A 94 -34.15 0.12 -35.58
N TYR A 95 -34.66 0.55 -36.76
CA TYR A 95 -34.21 1.77 -37.43
C TYR A 95 -35.21 2.91 -37.25
N ASP A 96 -36.14 2.75 -36.33
CA ASP A 96 -37.15 3.75 -35.97
C ASP A 96 -36.75 4.50 -34.69
N GLU A 97 -37.60 5.37 -34.19
CA GLU A 97 -37.38 6.20 -33.03
C GLU A 97 -37.18 5.37 -31.75
N PHE A 98 -37.76 4.16 -31.66
CA PHE A 98 -37.53 3.26 -30.51
C PHE A 98 -36.11 2.67 -30.51
N GLY A 99 -35.62 2.30 -31.71
CA GLY A 99 -34.23 1.81 -31.83
C GLY A 99 -33.21 2.90 -31.58
N GLU A 100 -33.48 4.17 -31.94
CA GLU A 100 -32.61 5.31 -31.62
C GLU A 100 -32.60 5.59 -30.12
N LEU A 101 -33.77 5.56 -29.47
CA LEU A 101 -33.89 5.75 -28.04
C LEU A 101 -33.16 4.62 -27.24
N SER A 102 -33.31 3.37 -27.71
CA SER A 102 -32.59 2.21 -27.13
C SER A 102 -31.07 2.39 -27.19
N ARG A 103 -30.55 2.82 -28.35
CA ARG A 103 -29.11 3.11 -28.50
C ARG A 103 -28.63 4.22 -27.54
N SER A 104 -29.44 5.30 -27.45
CA SER A 104 -29.11 6.42 -26.54
C SER A 104 -29.10 6.00 -25.05
N LEU A 105 -30.08 5.17 -24.63
CA LEU A 105 -30.13 4.59 -23.31
C LEU A 105 -28.91 3.69 -23.03
N ASN A 106 -28.54 2.83 -23.97
CA ASN A 106 -27.38 1.96 -23.81
C ASN A 106 -26.07 2.75 -23.70
N LEU A 107 -25.88 3.81 -24.52
CA LEU A 107 -24.71 4.70 -24.39
C LEU A 107 -24.68 5.43 -23.05
N MET A 108 -25.84 5.88 -22.57
CA MET A 108 -25.94 6.49 -21.24
C MET A 108 -25.57 5.48 -20.13
N ALA A 109 -26.09 4.25 -20.22
CA ALA A 109 -25.77 3.18 -19.28
C ALA A 109 -24.27 2.88 -19.23
N GLU A 110 -23.62 2.75 -20.38
CA GLU A 110 -22.19 2.52 -20.51
C GLU A 110 -21.36 3.66 -19.88
N SER A 111 -21.73 4.91 -20.20
CA SER A 111 -21.06 6.10 -19.64
C SER A 111 -21.21 6.20 -18.12
N LEU A 112 -22.40 5.88 -17.58
CA LEU A 112 -22.64 5.85 -16.14
C LEU A 112 -21.87 4.72 -15.48
N GLN A 113 -21.86 3.52 -16.03
CA GLN A 113 -21.11 2.38 -15.52
C GLN A 113 -19.60 2.68 -15.45
N GLU A 114 -19.05 3.31 -16.49
CA GLU A 114 -17.65 3.74 -16.50
C GLU A 114 -17.36 4.80 -15.40
N ALA A 115 -18.27 5.79 -15.26
CA ALA A 115 -18.13 6.82 -14.23
C ALA A 115 -18.19 6.23 -12.82
N PHE A 116 -19.10 5.30 -12.54
CA PHE A 116 -19.17 4.60 -11.27
C PHE A 116 -17.92 3.76 -10.98
N SER A 117 -17.43 3.02 -11.96
CA SER A 117 -16.18 2.25 -11.82
C SER A 117 -14.99 3.14 -11.47
N LYS A 118 -14.85 4.28 -12.15
CA LYS A 118 -13.79 5.28 -11.84
C LYS A 118 -13.93 5.85 -10.43
N LEU A 119 -15.16 6.17 -10.02
CA LEU A 119 -15.45 6.70 -8.69
C LEU A 119 -15.10 5.67 -7.60
N GLU A 120 -15.51 4.42 -7.78
CA GLU A 120 -15.20 3.33 -6.84
C GLU A 120 -13.69 3.10 -6.70
N HIS A 121 -12.97 3.11 -7.85
CA HIS A 121 -11.52 2.98 -7.84
C HIS A 121 -10.83 4.16 -7.10
N ALA A 122 -11.28 5.39 -7.37
CA ALA A 122 -10.77 6.58 -6.70
C ALA A 122 -11.04 6.56 -5.18
N ASN A 123 -12.23 6.11 -4.78
CA ASN A 123 -12.60 6.01 -3.37
C ASN A 123 -11.75 4.95 -2.63
N ARG A 124 -11.55 3.77 -3.22
CA ARG A 124 -10.66 2.74 -2.65
C ARG A 124 -9.22 3.25 -2.49
N LYS A 125 -8.71 3.97 -3.49
CA LYS A 125 -7.38 4.58 -3.40
C LYS A 125 -7.31 5.61 -2.28
N LEU A 126 -8.31 6.46 -2.16
CA LEU A 126 -8.38 7.46 -1.09
C LEU A 126 -8.42 6.81 0.30
N GLU A 127 -9.18 5.73 0.48
CA GLU A 127 -9.21 4.96 1.73
C GLU A 127 -7.83 4.40 2.09
N GLN A 128 -7.12 3.84 1.11
CA GLN A 128 -5.75 3.36 1.29
C GLN A 128 -4.78 4.49 1.68
N ASP A 129 -4.85 5.62 1.01
CA ASP A 129 -4.01 6.79 1.29
C ASP A 129 -4.29 7.36 2.71
N VAL A 130 -5.55 7.40 3.13
CA VAL A 130 -5.95 7.84 4.48
C VAL A 130 -5.39 6.87 5.54
N GLU A 131 -5.51 5.56 5.33
CA GLU A 131 -5.00 4.57 6.27
C GLU A 131 -3.46 4.63 6.37
N GLN A 132 -2.77 4.81 5.24
CA GLN A 132 -1.32 4.99 5.22
C GLN A 132 -0.91 6.26 6.00
N LYS A 133 -1.59 7.39 5.77
CA LYS A 133 -1.34 8.64 6.51
C LYS A 133 -1.57 8.48 8.01
N LYS A 134 -2.63 7.77 8.41
CA LYS A 134 -2.87 7.48 9.82
C LYS A 134 -1.70 6.72 10.47
N ARG A 135 -1.19 5.68 9.81
CA ARG A 135 -0.04 4.91 10.31
C ARG A 135 1.19 5.81 10.49
N LEU A 136 1.51 6.62 9.49
CA LEU A 136 2.63 7.58 9.56
C LEU A 136 2.46 8.59 10.71
N LEU A 137 1.24 9.06 10.97
CA LEU A 137 0.98 9.97 12.11
C LEU A 137 1.17 9.29 13.46
N ILE A 138 0.75 8.03 13.59
CA ILE A 138 0.97 7.24 14.82
C ILE A 138 2.46 7.03 15.05
N GLU A 139 3.19 6.57 14.04
CA GLU A 139 4.64 6.36 14.10
C GLU A 139 5.39 7.66 14.48
N ARG A 140 4.99 8.78 13.87
CA ARG A 140 5.56 10.09 14.21
C ARG A 140 5.27 10.50 15.65
N LYS A 141 4.07 10.25 16.15
CA LYS A 141 3.70 10.53 17.54
C LYS A 141 4.53 9.69 18.50
N GLU A 142 4.61 8.39 18.26
CA GLU A 142 5.43 7.47 19.09
C GLU A 142 6.91 7.89 19.11
N LEU A 143 7.44 8.34 17.97
CA LEU A 143 8.79 8.85 17.86
C LEU A 143 9.00 10.08 18.77
N VAL A 144 8.07 11.06 18.73
CA VAL A 144 8.15 12.28 19.57
C VAL A 144 8.00 11.94 21.06
N ASP A 145 7.08 11.06 21.40
CA ASP A 145 6.86 10.63 22.79
C ASP A 145 8.09 9.92 23.36
N ASN A 146 8.65 8.98 22.59
CA ASN A 146 9.87 8.26 22.98
C ASN A 146 11.08 9.20 23.09
N LEU A 147 11.27 10.11 22.15
CA LEU A 147 12.33 11.12 22.21
C LEU A 147 12.21 11.99 23.47
N SER A 148 10.98 12.43 23.78
CA SER A 148 10.73 13.26 24.96
C SER A 148 11.12 12.51 26.24
N HIS A 149 10.81 11.22 26.32
CA HIS A 149 11.21 10.38 27.47
C HIS A 149 12.72 10.18 27.55
N GLU A 150 13.40 9.86 26.43
CA GLU A 150 14.85 9.65 26.40
C GLU A 150 15.65 10.94 26.65
N MET A 151 15.08 12.12 26.40
CA MET A 151 15.69 13.43 26.74
C MET A 151 15.41 13.85 28.19
N LYS A 152 14.24 13.54 28.75
CA LYS A 152 13.86 13.97 30.09
C LYS A 152 14.75 13.33 31.19
N THR A 153 15.15 12.10 30.97
CA THR A 153 15.99 11.36 31.94
C THR A 153 17.38 11.99 32.12
N PRO A 154 18.22 12.17 31.07
CA PRO A 154 19.51 12.80 31.21
C PRO A 154 19.42 14.26 31.68
N LEU A 155 18.41 15.00 31.22
CA LEU A 155 18.17 16.37 31.66
C LEU A 155 17.88 16.43 33.19
N GLY A 156 17.11 15.49 33.71
CA GLY A 156 16.86 15.34 35.15
C GLY A 156 18.12 15.04 35.95
N VAL A 157 19.00 14.18 35.41
CA VAL A 157 20.31 13.86 36.04
C VAL A 157 21.20 15.10 36.02
N ILE A 158 21.37 15.75 34.89
CA ILE A 158 22.17 17.01 34.78
C ILE A 158 21.69 18.03 35.81
N ARG A 159 20.37 18.24 35.87
CA ARG A 159 19.80 19.18 36.84
C ARG A 159 20.11 18.80 38.30
N ALA A 160 19.89 17.55 38.67
CA ALA A 160 20.13 17.08 40.05
C ALA A 160 21.59 17.26 40.47
N TYR A 161 22.53 16.93 39.58
CA TYR A 161 23.95 17.08 39.87
C TYR A 161 24.39 18.54 39.83
N ALA A 162 23.81 19.40 38.96
CA ALA A 162 24.07 20.81 38.99
C ALA A 162 23.52 21.51 40.24
N GLU A 163 22.34 21.12 40.74
CA GLU A 163 21.79 21.58 42.02
C GLU A 163 22.67 21.09 43.19
N GLY A 164 23.14 19.82 43.17
CA GLY A 164 24.05 19.27 44.17
C GLY A 164 25.43 19.95 44.25
N LEU A 165 25.92 20.51 43.13
CA LEU A 165 27.18 21.28 43.09
C LEU A 165 27.13 22.57 43.93
N GLN A 166 25.94 23.14 44.15
CA GLN A 166 25.79 24.42 44.85
C GLN A 166 26.18 24.29 46.33
N ASP A 167 25.87 23.13 46.95
CA ASP A 167 26.06 22.91 48.40
C ASP A 167 27.23 21.95 48.69
N GLU A 168 27.86 21.35 47.66
CA GLU A 168 28.95 20.40 47.87
C GLU A 168 30.27 21.13 48.18
N THR A 169 30.94 20.69 49.22
CA THR A 169 32.21 21.26 49.66
C THR A 169 33.42 20.35 49.39
N ASP A 170 33.20 19.06 49.14
CA ASP A 170 34.22 18.08 48.81
C ASP A 170 34.61 18.18 47.33
N ASP A 171 35.87 18.53 47.07
CA ASP A 171 36.39 18.72 45.71
C ASP A 171 36.40 17.41 44.90
N ALA A 172 36.57 16.26 45.49
CA ALA A 172 36.52 14.97 44.80
C ALA A 172 35.09 14.67 44.34
N LYS A 173 34.08 15.00 45.16
CA LYS A 173 32.67 14.85 44.76
C LYS A 173 32.26 15.88 43.71
N LYS A 174 32.73 17.13 43.80
CA LYS A 174 32.50 18.13 42.75
C LYS A 174 33.01 17.65 41.41
N GLN A 175 34.21 17.10 41.36
CA GLN A 175 34.80 16.54 40.15
C GLN A 175 33.93 15.44 39.54
N ASN A 176 33.46 14.51 40.37
CA ASN A 176 32.53 13.46 39.93
C ASN A 176 31.20 14.04 39.39
N TYR A 177 30.66 15.09 40.04
CA TYR A 177 29.44 15.76 39.55
C TYR A 177 29.64 16.42 38.18
N TYR A 178 30.79 17.08 37.97
CA TYR A 178 31.14 17.61 36.64
C TYR A 178 31.23 16.51 35.59
N GLU A 179 31.89 15.39 35.92
CA GLU A 179 32.02 14.26 34.98
C GLU A 179 30.67 13.67 34.60
N VAL A 180 29.74 13.52 35.55
CA VAL A 180 28.37 13.06 35.27
C VAL A 180 27.61 14.04 34.35
N ILE A 181 27.70 15.34 34.62
CA ILE A 181 27.04 16.37 33.80
C ILE A 181 27.59 16.34 32.37
N ILE A 182 28.92 16.26 32.21
CA ILE A 182 29.58 16.19 30.91
C ILE A 182 29.11 14.93 30.15
N THR A 183 29.17 13.76 30.80
CA THR A 183 28.78 12.48 30.23
C THR A 183 27.32 12.48 29.75
N GLU A 184 26.37 13.00 30.54
CA GLU A 184 24.98 13.05 30.15
C GLU A 184 24.72 14.08 29.04
N THR A 185 25.49 15.18 29.01
CA THR A 185 25.41 16.17 27.90
C THR A 185 25.91 15.57 26.59
N GLU A 186 27.04 14.84 26.60
CA GLU A 186 27.56 14.11 25.44
C GLU A 186 26.58 13.04 24.95
N ARG A 187 25.95 12.32 25.87
CA ARG A 187 24.91 11.34 25.57
C ARG A 187 23.72 11.99 24.85
N MET A 188 23.24 13.15 25.34
CA MET A 188 22.17 13.89 24.68
C MET A 188 22.56 14.36 23.28
N SER A 189 23.77 14.90 23.12
CA SER A 189 24.31 15.34 21.83
C SER A 189 24.37 14.19 20.83
N SER A 190 24.88 13.04 21.24
CA SER A 190 24.93 11.82 20.44
C SER A 190 23.53 11.33 20.02
N LEU A 191 22.55 11.39 20.93
CA LEU A 191 21.17 11.01 20.64
C LEU A 191 20.54 11.91 19.60
N ILE A 192 20.73 13.23 19.72
CA ILE A 192 20.21 14.21 18.74
C ILE A 192 20.86 13.99 17.38
N THR A 193 22.18 13.87 17.31
CA THR A 193 22.92 13.63 16.06
C THR A 193 22.46 12.34 15.38
N THR A 194 22.30 11.27 16.16
CA THR A 194 21.80 9.96 15.70
C THR A 194 20.39 10.07 15.10
N LEU A 195 19.51 10.84 15.73
CA LEU A 195 18.14 11.07 15.26
C LEU A 195 18.11 11.89 13.97
N LEU A 196 18.93 12.94 13.87
CA LEU A 196 19.05 13.77 12.65
C LEU A 196 19.57 12.94 11.47
N ASP A 197 20.56 12.08 11.73
CA ASP A 197 21.15 11.19 10.74
C ASP A 197 20.10 10.15 10.24
N LEU A 198 19.35 9.54 11.16
CA LEU A 198 18.27 8.64 10.83
C LEU A 198 17.16 9.33 10.01
N SER A 199 16.79 10.56 10.40
CA SER A 199 15.81 11.36 9.65
C SER A 199 16.30 11.70 8.23
N ALA A 200 17.58 12.02 8.06
CA ALA A 200 18.17 12.28 6.75
C ALA A 200 18.17 11.02 5.86
N LEU A 201 18.45 9.85 6.44
CA LEU A 201 18.40 8.57 5.75
C LEU A 201 16.96 8.23 5.28
N GLU A 202 15.96 8.46 6.12
CA GLU A 202 14.55 8.16 5.79
C GLU A 202 13.96 9.05 4.71
N ASN A 203 14.32 10.34 4.72
CA ASN A 203 13.81 11.30 3.75
C ASN A 203 14.53 11.24 2.39
N GLY A 204 15.44 10.28 2.20
CA GLY A 204 16.22 10.18 0.96
C GLY A 204 17.18 11.34 0.73
N ALA A 205 17.38 12.21 1.74
CA ALA A 205 18.31 13.33 1.65
C ALA A 205 19.78 12.87 1.71
N ALA A 206 20.04 11.69 2.27
CA ALA A 206 21.35 11.08 2.29
C ALA A 206 21.59 10.35 0.96
N GLN A 207 22.42 10.95 0.10
CA GLN A 207 22.91 10.26 -1.11
C GLN A 207 23.96 9.23 -0.73
N LEU A 208 23.75 7.97 -1.11
CA LEU A 208 24.73 6.91 -0.94
C LEU A 208 25.92 7.15 -1.88
N ARG A 209 27.13 7.04 -1.36
CA ARG A 209 28.38 7.16 -2.13
C ARG A 209 29.06 5.80 -2.14
N SER A 210 28.72 4.99 -3.14
CA SER A 210 29.35 3.68 -3.29
C SER A 210 30.80 3.82 -3.73
N GLU A 211 31.69 3.11 -3.07
CA GLU A 211 33.08 2.96 -3.41
C GLU A 211 33.53 1.49 -3.29
N ARG A 212 34.56 1.10 -4.04
CA ARG A 212 35.12 -0.24 -3.98
C ARG A 212 36.23 -0.29 -2.96
N PHE A 213 36.11 -1.20 -1.97
CA PHE A 213 37.13 -1.38 -0.91
C PHE A 213 37.20 -2.86 -0.46
N ASP A 214 38.30 -3.22 0.17
CA ASP A 214 38.47 -4.52 0.81
C ASP A 214 37.69 -4.55 2.12
N PHE A 215 36.69 -5.42 2.21
CA PHE A 215 35.85 -5.53 3.38
C PHE A 215 36.52 -6.27 4.54
N VAL A 216 37.48 -7.18 4.25
CA VAL A 216 38.20 -7.91 5.32
C VAL A 216 39.06 -6.96 6.12
N GLU A 217 39.95 -6.19 5.44
CA GLU A 217 40.79 -5.17 6.08
C GLU A 217 39.96 -4.11 6.80
N PHE A 218 38.86 -3.70 6.19
CA PHE A 218 37.94 -2.72 6.76
C PHE A 218 37.28 -3.21 8.06
N LEU A 219 36.80 -4.48 8.09
CA LEU A 219 36.24 -5.10 9.27
C LEU A 219 37.28 -5.26 10.38
N GLU A 220 38.48 -5.72 10.06
CA GLU A 220 39.58 -5.88 11.02
C GLU A 220 39.95 -4.56 11.68
N THR A 221 40.01 -3.47 10.90
CA THR A 221 40.29 -2.13 11.41
C THR A 221 39.25 -1.67 12.41
N ILE A 222 37.97 -1.83 12.08
CA ILE A 222 36.86 -1.41 12.96
C ILE A 222 36.78 -2.30 14.21
N ALA A 223 36.84 -3.61 14.02
CA ALA A 223 36.77 -4.56 15.12
C ALA A 223 37.95 -4.37 16.11
N GLY A 224 39.17 -4.17 15.57
CA GLY A 224 40.34 -3.86 16.37
C GLY A 224 40.14 -2.63 17.24
N ARG A 225 39.70 -1.52 16.67
CA ARG A 225 39.42 -0.28 17.41
C ARG A 225 38.35 -0.43 18.50
N LEU A 226 37.26 -1.19 18.22
CA LEU A 226 36.11 -1.27 19.14
C LEU A 226 36.24 -2.33 20.22
N LEU A 227 37.02 -3.40 19.96
CA LEU A 227 37.07 -4.57 20.85
C LEU A 227 38.35 -4.67 21.67
N ILE A 228 39.49 -4.14 21.19
CA ILE A 228 40.79 -4.25 21.85
C ILE A 228 40.97 -3.18 22.94
N ASP A 229 40.50 -1.96 22.74
CA ASP A 229 40.68 -0.81 23.66
C ASP A 229 39.67 -0.77 24.81
N SER A 230 39.17 -1.91 25.30
CA SER A 230 38.17 -1.93 26.36
C SER A 230 38.64 -2.66 27.60
N PRO A 231 39.15 -1.93 28.60
CA PRO A 231 39.72 -2.53 29.84
C PRO A 231 38.65 -3.19 30.74
N ASP A 232 37.35 -2.90 30.55
CA ASP A 232 36.30 -3.21 31.52
C ASP A 232 35.42 -4.41 31.21
N VAL A 233 35.56 -5.07 30.04
CA VAL A 233 34.66 -6.19 29.66
C VAL A 233 35.45 -7.46 29.42
N CYS A 234 35.35 -8.40 30.39
CA CYS A 234 35.89 -9.75 30.24
C CYS A 234 34.98 -10.59 29.33
N PHE A 235 35.32 -10.76 28.05
CA PHE A 235 34.73 -11.72 27.14
C PHE A 235 35.82 -12.42 26.31
N ASP A 236 35.52 -13.63 25.84
CA ASP A 236 36.37 -14.37 24.89
C ASP A 236 36.04 -13.92 23.46
N LEU A 237 37.01 -13.31 22.79
CA LEU A 237 36.86 -12.79 21.44
C LEU A 237 37.37 -13.80 20.39
N GLN A 238 36.51 -14.26 19.53
CA GLN A 238 36.81 -15.22 18.48
C GLN A 238 36.54 -14.64 17.09
N TYR A 239 37.43 -14.97 16.13
CA TYR A 239 37.29 -14.55 14.72
C TYR A 239 37.30 -15.77 13.81
N GLU A 240 36.39 -15.80 12.86
CA GLU A 240 36.44 -16.66 11.68
C GLU A 240 36.34 -15.74 10.43
N LEU A 241 37.47 -15.11 10.10
CA LEU A 241 37.57 -14.20 8.95
C LEU A 241 38.24 -14.89 7.77
N LEU A 242 38.09 -14.30 6.58
CA LEU A 242 38.73 -14.78 5.39
C LEU A 242 40.22 -14.37 5.35
N GLU A 243 41.11 -15.26 4.88
CA GLU A 243 42.56 -15.00 4.80
C GLU A 243 42.96 -14.24 3.53
N HIS A 244 41.99 -13.92 2.66
CA HIS A 244 42.22 -13.21 1.39
C HIS A 244 41.30 -11.99 1.31
N PRO A 245 41.72 -10.94 0.57
CA PRO A 245 40.90 -9.73 0.41
C PRO A 245 39.63 -10.05 -0.38
N VAL A 246 38.50 -9.47 0.08
CA VAL A 246 37.22 -9.54 -0.64
C VAL A 246 36.71 -8.14 -0.83
N TYR A 247 36.55 -7.75 -2.09
CA TYR A 247 36.12 -6.41 -2.46
C TYR A 247 34.59 -6.34 -2.53
N VAL A 248 34.04 -5.24 -2.02
CA VAL A 248 32.64 -4.89 -2.10
C VAL A 248 32.50 -3.49 -2.71
N ASN A 249 31.32 -3.19 -3.27
CA ASN A 249 31.01 -1.85 -3.77
C ASN A 249 29.78 -1.32 -3.02
N THR A 250 30.03 -0.50 -2.00
CA THR A 250 29.00 0.04 -1.12
C THR A 250 29.47 1.35 -0.50
N ASP A 251 28.59 2.06 0.22
CA ASP A 251 28.97 3.26 0.96
C ASP A 251 29.77 2.88 2.23
N LYS A 252 31.10 3.11 2.16
CA LYS A 252 32.05 2.73 3.21
C LYS A 252 31.72 3.40 4.55
N SER A 253 31.36 4.69 4.53
CA SER A 253 31.01 5.45 5.73
C SER A 253 29.75 4.91 6.40
N ARG A 254 28.73 4.59 5.60
CA ARG A 254 27.50 3.98 6.10
C ARG A 254 27.70 2.55 6.59
N MET A 255 28.60 1.81 5.93
CA MET A 255 28.95 0.45 6.36
C MET A 255 29.75 0.47 7.68
N GLU A 256 30.64 1.47 7.88
CA GLU A 256 31.28 1.70 9.17
C GLU A 256 30.25 1.93 10.29
N GLN A 257 29.21 2.72 10.02
CA GLN A 257 28.12 2.96 10.95
C GLN A 257 27.33 1.67 11.28
N VAL A 258 27.09 0.80 10.29
CA VAL A 258 26.47 -0.51 10.49
C VAL A 258 27.32 -1.39 11.40
N LEU A 259 28.63 -1.54 11.09
CA LEU A 259 29.53 -2.37 11.88
C LEU A 259 29.70 -1.84 13.30
N ASN A 260 29.86 -0.52 13.47
CA ASN A 260 29.95 0.12 14.78
C ASN A 260 28.70 -0.21 15.64
N ASN A 261 27.49 -0.05 15.08
CA ASN A 261 26.27 -0.32 15.82
C ASN A 261 26.12 -1.81 16.19
N LEU A 262 26.44 -2.73 15.26
CA LEU A 262 26.34 -4.17 15.52
C LEU A 262 27.39 -4.64 16.54
N ILE A 263 28.65 -4.20 16.42
CA ILE A 263 29.74 -4.59 17.31
C ILE A 263 29.50 -4.03 18.72
N VAL A 264 29.14 -2.75 18.84
CA VAL A 264 28.84 -2.13 20.14
C VAL A 264 27.61 -2.78 20.80
N ASN A 265 26.60 -3.13 19.99
CA ASN A 265 25.43 -3.85 20.49
C ASN A 265 25.81 -5.24 21.03
N ALA A 266 26.59 -6.01 20.28
CA ALA A 266 27.05 -7.33 20.68
C ALA A 266 27.93 -7.26 21.96
N LYS A 267 28.85 -6.28 22.04
CA LYS A 267 29.72 -6.04 23.20
C LYS A 267 28.92 -5.72 24.47
N ARG A 268 27.84 -4.95 24.35
CA ARG A 268 26.97 -4.58 25.50
C ARG A 268 26.12 -5.76 25.99
N ASN A 269 25.80 -6.70 25.12
CA ASN A 269 24.88 -7.79 25.40
C ASN A 269 25.60 -9.14 25.67
N VAL A 270 26.92 -9.21 25.51
CA VAL A 270 27.68 -10.41 25.91
C VAL A 270 27.71 -10.53 27.43
N ARG A 271 27.46 -11.74 27.95
CA ARG A 271 27.55 -12.00 29.40
C ARG A 271 28.99 -11.91 29.86
N PRO A 272 29.28 -11.53 31.13
CA PRO A 272 30.64 -11.58 31.69
C PRO A 272 31.26 -12.97 31.52
N GLY A 273 32.47 -13.05 30.96
CA GLY A 273 33.14 -14.30 30.60
C GLY A 273 32.54 -15.08 29.46
N GLY A 274 31.57 -14.47 28.70
CA GLY A 274 30.95 -15.08 27.52
C GLY A 274 31.77 -14.91 26.26
N VAL A 275 31.31 -15.53 25.17
CA VAL A 275 31.95 -15.49 23.85
C VAL A 275 31.32 -14.42 22.98
N LEU A 276 32.14 -13.60 22.32
CA LEU A 276 31.77 -12.71 21.22
C LEU A 276 32.51 -13.22 19.97
N LYS A 277 31.76 -13.54 18.91
CA LYS A 277 32.38 -14.14 17.75
C LYS A 277 31.96 -13.39 16.47
N LEU A 278 32.97 -13.04 15.66
CA LEU A 278 32.78 -12.45 14.34
C LEU A 278 33.02 -13.50 13.25
N PHE A 279 32.12 -13.57 12.30
CA PHE A 279 32.20 -14.45 11.14
C PHE A 279 32.15 -13.64 9.87
N LEU A 280 33.00 -14.00 8.93
CA LEU A 280 32.97 -13.49 7.57
C LEU A 280 33.14 -14.66 6.60
N LYS A 281 32.14 -14.92 5.77
CA LYS A 281 32.13 -16.04 4.81
C LYS A 281 31.76 -15.52 3.45
N GLU A 282 32.41 -16.05 2.42
CA GLU A 282 32.04 -15.80 1.04
C GLU A 282 31.37 -17.05 0.44
N ARG A 283 30.17 -16.86 -0.08
CA ARG A 283 29.40 -17.93 -0.71
C ARG A 283 28.60 -17.39 -1.89
N ASP A 284 28.71 -18.04 -3.04
CA ASP A 284 27.91 -17.75 -4.24
C ASP A 284 27.98 -16.27 -4.70
N GLY A 285 29.14 -15.61 -4.53
CA GLY A 285 29.32 -14.19 -4.86
C GLY A 285 28.71 -13.22 -3.86
N MET A 286 28.34 -13.71 -2.67
CA MET A 286 27.86 -12.91 -1.55
C MET A 286 28.84 -13.03 -0.38
N LEU A 287 29.18 -11.90 0.21
CA LEU A 287 29.93 -11.82 1.46
C LEU A 287 28.93 -11.74 2.61
N GLU A 288 28.95 -12.75 3.48
CA GLU A 288 28.07 -12.86 4.64
C GLU A 288 28.85 -12.48 5.90
N PHE A 289 28.50 -11.34 6.50
CA PHE A 289 28.97 -10.95 7.83
C PHE A 289 27.99 -11.41 8.87
N SER A 290 28.51 -11.92 9.99
CA SER A 290 27.69 -12.14 11.18
C SER A 290 28.50 -11.93 12.46
N ILE A 291 27.80 -11.46 13.50
CA ILE A 291 28.33 -11.28 14.84
C ILE A 291 27.43 -11.99 15.84
N TYR A 292 28.03 -12.87 16.60
CA TYR A 292 27.38 -13.61 17.69
C TYR A 292 27.85 -13.09 19.04
N ASN A 293 26.91 -12.90 19.95
CA ASN A 293 27.17 -12.65 21.34
C ASN A 293 26.49 -13.68 22.25
N GLN A 294 27.24 -14.31 23.11
CA GLN A 294 26.71 -15.20 24.14
C GLN A 294 26.06 -14.37 25.25
N GLY A 295 24.76 -14.56 25.47
CA GLY A 295 23.99 -13.75 26.38
C GLY A 295 22.51 -14.07 26.41
N GLN A 296 21.70 -13.12 26.85
CA GLN A 296 20.26 -13.28 26.94
C GLN A 296 19.64 -13.42 25.53
N LEU A 297 18.77 -14.43 25.38
CA LEU A 297 18.00 -14.63 24.14
C LEU A 297 16.94 -13.54 23.99
N ILE A 298 16.66 -13.18 22.74
CA ILE A 298 15.56 -12.27 22.40
C ILE A 298 14.30 -13.10 22.28
N PRO A 299 13.18 -12.74 22.94
CA PRO A 299 11.90 -13.42 22.72
C PRO A 299 11.56 -13.46 21.22
N GLN A 300 11.06 -14.61 20.75
CA GLN A 300 10.83 -14.83 19.31
C GLN A 300 9.94 -13.77 18.70
N GLU A 301 8.93 -13.33 19.43
CA GLU A 301 7.99 -12.26 19.05
C GLU A 301 8.63 -10.86 18.94
N ASN A 302 9.82 -10.69 19.51
CA ASN A 302 10.56 -9.44 19.55
C ASN A 302 11.69 -9.35 18.51
N LEU A 303 12.08 -10.46 17.85
CA LEU A 303 13.14 -10.50 16.85
C LEU A 303 12.87 -9.56 15.64
N SER A 304 11.62 -9.38 15.28
CA SER A 304 11.23 -8.40 14.27
C SER A 304 11.16 -6.96 14.80
N LYS A 305 10.92 -6.79 16.09
CA LYS A 305 10.73 -5.48 16.72
C LYS A 305 12.03 -4.78 17.09
N ILE A 306 13.14 -5.53 17.26
CA ILE A 306 14.45 -4.94 17.64
C ILE A 306 14.99 -3.94 16.61
N TRP A 307 14.48 -3.94 15.38
CA TRP A 307 14.82 -3.02 14.29
C TRP A 307 13.99 -1.74 14.28
N ILE A 308 12.95 -1.67 15.16
CA ILE A 308 12.09 -0.50 15.29
C ILE A 308 12.79 0.56 16.15
N LYS A 309 12.62 1.84 15.82
CA LYS A 309 13.17 2.97 16.55
C LYS A 309 12.75 2.96 18.01
N PHE A 310 13.69 3.24 18.91
CA PHE A 310 13.48 3.29 20.36
C PHE A 310 12.99 1.97 20.98
N TYR A 311 12.93 0.88 20.21
CA TYR A 311 12.55 -0.39 20.77
C TYR A 311 13.64 -0.88 21.77
N ARG A 312 13.19 -1.27 22.96
CA ARG A 312 14.02 -1.83 24.02
C ARG A 312 13.24 -2.92 24.74
N ASP A 313 13.90 -4.02 25.03
CA ASP A 313 13.30 -5.02 25.91
C ASP A 313 13.32 -4.49 27.34
N LYS A 314 12.14 -4.47 28.00
CA LYS A 314 11.96 -3.97 29.37
C LYS A 314 12.78 -4.74 30.41
N ASN A 315 13.22 -5.94 30.05
CA ASN A 315 13.99 -6.84 30.94
C ASN A 315 15.50 -6.65 30.80
N THR A 316 16.00 -5.81 29.91
CA THR A 316 17.44 -5.58 29.75
C THR A 316 17.91 -4.44 30.65
N LYS A 317 18.98 -4.73 31.46
CA LYS A 317 19.60 -3.76 32.35
C LYS A 317 20.44 -2.67 31.65
N TYR A 318 20.63 -2.78 30.33
CA TYR A 318 21.56 -1.92 29.62
C TYR A 318 20.87 -0.71 29.02
N SER A 319 21.46 0.48 29.25
CA SER A 319 21.00 1.78 28.78
C SER A 319 21.54 2.08 27.38
N GLY A 320 20.70 1.87 26.35
CA GLY A 320 20.99 2.31 24.98
C GLY A 320 19.83 3.15 24.44
N SER A 321 20.05 3.97 23.43
CA SER A 321 19.00 4.83 22.83
C SER A 321 17.90 4.07 22.07
N GLY A 322 18.12 2.77 21.79
CA GLY A 322 17.21 2.01 20.91
C GLY A 322 17.22 2.44 19.45
N LEU A 323 18.17 3.27 19.03
CA LEU A 323 18.28 3.76 17.64
C LEU A 323 19.31 3.00 16.81
N GLY A 324 20.31 2.36 17.42
CA GLY A 324 21.43 1.75 16.70
C GLY A 324 21.00 0.67 15.71
N LEU A 325 20.15 -0.28 16.11
CA LEU A 325 19.64 -1.32 15.21
C LEU A 325 18.67 -0.76 14.15
N ALA A 326 17.91 0.29 14.46
CA ALA A 326 17.06 0.96 13.49
C ALA A 326 17.90 1.65 12.38
N ILE A 327 19.05 2.22 12.73
CA ILE A 327 20.01 2.78 11.76
C ILE A 327 20.58 1.66 10.87
N VAL A 328 20.98 0.53 11.47
CA VAL A 328 21.45 -0.64 10.73
C VAL A 328 20.41 -1.08 9.71
N ALA A 329 19.17 -1.25 10.14
CA ALA A 329 18.05 -1.63 9.26
C ALA A 329 17.84 -0.63 8.13
N GLN A 330 17.85 0.67 8.43
CA GLN A 330 17.67 1.73 7.44
C GLN A 330 18.78 1.76 6.39
N ILE A 331 20.05 1.71 6.82
CA ILE A 331 21.20 1.73 5.90
C ILE A 331 21.20 0.50 4.99
N LEU A 332 21.00 -0.70 5.55
CA LEU A 332 20.99 -1.94 4.78
C LEU A 332 19.79 -2.01 3.82
N SER A 333 18.61 -1.56 4.27
CA SER A 333 17.42 -1.47 3.41
C SER A 333 17.59 -0.50 2.25
N MET A 334 18.19 0.67 2.46
CA MET A 334 18.48 1.64 1.39
C MET A 334 19.44 1.09 0.33
N GLN A 335 20.32 0.17 0.72
CA GLN A 335 21.25 -0.51 -0.18
C GLN A 335 20.69 -1.84 -0.71
N HIS A 336 19.43 -2.17 -0.40
CA HIS A 336 18.77 -3.43 -0.78
C HIS A 336 19.52 -4.69 -0.32
N LEU A 337 20.22 -4.61 0.82
CA LEU A 337 20.96 -5.71 1.42
C LEU A 337 20.10 -6.51 2.39
N ALA A 338 20.23 -7.83 2.38
CA ALA A 338 19.56 -8.71 3.32
C ALA A 338 20.22 -8.63 4.70
N TYR A 339 19.42 -8.56 5.77
CA TYR A 339 19.88 -8.54 7.15
C TYR A 339 18.89 -9.23 8.10
N GLY A 340 19.36 -9.60 9.28
CA GLY A 340 18.51 -10.22 10.28
C GLY A 340 19.19 -10.49 11.60
N ALA A 341 18.41 -11.06 12.51
CA ALA A 341 18.88 -11.57 13.80
C ALA A 341 18.20 -12.91 14.10
N ALA A 342 18.92 -13.79 14.78
CA ALA A 342 18.41 -15.08 15.19
C ALA A 342 18.98 -15.48 16.56
N ASN A 343 18.18 -16.19 17.36
CA ASN A 343 18.66 -16.83 18.56
C ASN A 343 19.45 -18.08 18.20
N GLN A 344 20.59 -18.27 18.84
CA GLN A 344 21.35 -19.51 18.87
C GLN A 344 21.38 -20.04 20.32
N LYS A 345 21.77 -21.29 20.53
CA LYS A 345 21.71 -22.03 21.81
C LYS A 345 21.68 -21.18 23.09
N ASP A 346 22.63 -20.27 23.25
CA ASP A 346 22.90 -19.48 24.45
C ASP A 346 23.29 -18.02 24.14
N GLY A 347 22.85 -17.51 22.97
CA GLY A 347 23.15 -16.16 22.55
C GLY A 347 22.36 -15.74 21.30
N VAL A 348 22.73 -14.62 20.76
CA VAL A 348 22.09 -13.99 19.60
C VAL A 348 23.12 -13.76 18.51
N ILE A 349 22.74 -14.02 17.25
CA ILE A 349 23.51 -13.70 16.07
C ILE A 349 22.80 -12.62 15.27
N PHE A 350 23.55 -11.58 14.88
CA PHE A 350 23.12 -10.57 13.90
C PHE A 350 23.90 -10.78 12.62
N TYR A 351 23.26 -10.63 11.46
CA TYR A 351 23.90 -10.89 10.16
C TYR A 351 23.40 -9.96 9.08
N PHE A 352 24.21 -9.78 8.04
CA PHE A 352 23.84 -9.18 6.77
C PHE A 352 24.70 -9.75 5.62
N SER A 353 24.24 -9.55 4.37
CA SER A 353 24.95 -10.04 3.20
C SER A 353 25.17 -8.90 2.19
N ILE A 354 26.37 -8.84 1.60
CA ILE A 354 26.76 -7.86 0.58
C ILE A 354 27.26 -8.60 -0.66
N PRO A 355 26.91 -8.18 -1.89
CA PRO A 355 27.53 -8.74 -3.10
C PRO A 355 29.04 -8.49 -3.13
N SER A 356 29.85 -9.56 -3.34
CA SER A 356 31.28 -9.43 -3.60
C SER A 356 31.54 -9.01 -5.05
N VAL A 357 32.56 -8.18 -5.25
CA VAL A 357 32.97 -7.68 -6.59
C VAL A 357 34.35 -8.21 -6.87
N LYS A 358 34.50 -8.81 -8.04
CA LYS A 358 35.80 -9.34 -8.51
C LYS A 358 36.79 -8.22 -8.85
#